data_ef0275b6557fbc993f485efa2eddae1d
#
_entry.id   ef0275b6557fbc993f485efa2eddae1d
#
_cell.length_a   1.000
_cell.length_b   1.000
_cell.length_c   1.000
_cell.angle_alpha   90.00
_cell.angle_beta   90.00
_cell.angle_gamma   90.00
#
_symmetry.space_group_name_H-M   'P 1'
#
loop_
_entity.id
_entity.type
_entity.pdbx_description
1 polymer ?
#
loop_
_entity_poly.entity_id
_entity_poly.type
_entity_poly.pdbx_seq_one_letter_code
_entity_poly.pdbx_strand_id
1 'polypeptide(L)'
;MKRYANIRLLAAVALLVATAGCKDDEGPALKQPALLSIQDAAADAEVITVESPKKQTLNIRVEAEQISGNYITVVFKIDPELVETYNAAHGTSYKLCPSEAYAFSTTEVMLPRYNTVSSTMKVELFSERMPDEEPYLLPIAIDSIKGDPRATVSPTGGVRYILFNKFVKPGPPAPVLLDRSGWKVLAAPKAKPNYEVEKMFDEDINTFGYCNADEEKADPPYDFVIDLGKEVTVRGFQFNQRYMTTGKPEAGARYGIAHLEVWTAKEITGDGLGAANDANWTYTQTYRDNRTDPDSPLDPMGVVISPMLDDYQHARYVRLRIHASYTNKTYNPTFRGWCIAELNVWGNNELLE
;
A
#
# COMPACT_ATOMS: atom_id res chain seq x y z
N MET A 1 61.57 -28.11 -72.08
CA MET A 1 62.89 -27.47 -72.40
C MET A 1 63.16 -26.52 -71.17
N LYS A 2 64.43 -26.69 -70.72
CA LYS A 2 65.18 -25.76 -69.79
C LYS A 2 64.62 -25.54 -68.42
N ARG A 3 65.16 -26.13 -67.34
CA ARG A 3 66.48 -25.91 -66.67
C ARG A 3 66.49 -24.47 -66.11
N TYR A 4 66.72 -24.19 -64.86
CA TYR A 4 67.75 -24.32 -63.84
C TYR A 4 67.26 -23.71 -62.57
N ALA A 5 67.69 -23.84 -61.41
CA ALA A 5 68.71 -24.52 -60.63
C ALA A 5 68.75 -23.85 -59.25
N ASN A 6 68.94 -24.67 -58.28
CA ASN A 6 69.40 -24.46 -56.89
C ASN A 6 70.09 -23.11 -56.59
N ILE A 7 69.77 -22.53 -55.44
CA ILE A 7 70.78 -22.14 -54.45
C ILE A 7 70.17 -22.27 -53.05
N ARG A 8 70.74 -23.13 -52.24
CA ARG A 8 70.54 -23.25 -50.80
C ARG A 8 71.32 -22.13 -50.15
N LEU A 9 70.68 -21.31 -49.35
CA LEU A 9 71.38 -20.46 -48.42
C LEU A 9 70.87 -20.80 -47.03
N LEU A 10 71.70 -21.52 -46.23
CA LEU A 10 71.56 -21.69 -44.81
C LEU A 10 71.86 -20.35 -44.16
N ALA A 11 70.85 -19.73 -43.56
CA ALA A 11 71.04 -18.65 -42.60
C ALA A 11 70.62 -19.21 -41.22
N ALA A 12 71.60 -19.46 -40.36
CA ALA A 12 71.42 -19.76 -38.98
C ALA A 12 70.86 -18.48 -38.27
N VAL A 13 69.58 -18.47 -37.98
CA VAL A 13 69.01 -17.47 -37.08
C VAL A 13 69.19 -17.94 -35.68
N ALA A 14 70.11 -17.34 -34.96
CA ALA A 14 70.29 -17.50 -33.51
C ALA A 14 69.03 -16.99 -32.83
N LEU A 15 68.30 -17.94 -32.22
CA LEU A 15 67.12 -17.64 -31.36
C LEU A 15 67.66 -17.03 -30.07
N LEU A 16 67.77 -15.74 -30.00
CA LEU A 16 67.91 -14.96 -28.77
C LEU A 16 66.57 -15.05 -28.05
N VAL A 17 66.40 -15.99 -27.13
CA VAL A 17 65.34 -15.95 -26.13
C VAL A 17 65.62 -14.79 -25.23
N ALA A 18 65.09 -13.62 -25.55
CA ALA A 18 64.93 -12.54 -24.59
C ALA A 18 63.91 -13.00 -23.59
N THR A 19 64.32 -13.45 -22.41
CA THR A 19 63.50 -13.48 -21.21
C THR A 19 63.13 -12.05 -20.88
N ALA A 20 62.07 -11.54 -21.52
CA ALA A 20 61.36 -10.40 -21.02
C ALA A 20 60.75 -10.86 -19.69
N GLY A 21 61.46 -10.66 -18.59
CA GLY A 21 60.84 -10.67 -17.29
C GLY A 21 59.64 -9.76 -17.38
N CYS A 22 58.46 -10.28 -17.03
CA CYS A 22 57.35 -9.40 -16.68
C CYS A 22 57.86 -8.54 -15.53
N LYS A 23 58.35 -7.37 -15.84
CA LYS A 23 58.28 -6.28 -14.89
C LYS A 23 56.80 -6.09 -14.70
N ASP A 24 56.34 -6.35 -13.48
CA ASP A 24 55.07 -5.82 -13.03
C ASP A 24 55.04 -4.36 -13.46
N ASP A 25 54.21 -4.03 -14.40
CA ASP A 25 53.99 -2.66 -14.86
C ASP A 25 53.37 -1.96 -13.65
N GLU A 26 54.23 -1.52 -12.75
CA GLU A 26 53.83 -0.53 -11.75
C GLU A 26 53.44 0.69 -12.56
N GLY A 27 52.14 0.82 -12.76
CA GLY A 27 51.60 2.02 -13.42
C GLY A 27 52.20 3.28 -12.83
N PRO A 28 52.17 4.41 -13.53
CA PRO A 28 52.86 5.60 -13.10
C PRO A 28 52.57 5.89 -11.63
N ALA A 29 53.66 5.89 -10.82
CA ALA A 29 53.51 6.15 -9.40
C ALA A 29 52.76 7.47 -9.23
N LEU A 30 51.58 7.41 -8.61
CA LEU A 30 50.80 8.60 -8.33
C LEU A 30 51.68 9.56 -7.51
N LYS A 31 51.92 10.74 -8.04
CA LYS A 31 52.73 11.78 -7.39
C LYS A 31 51.99 12.45 -6.23
N GLN A 32 50.70 12.35 -6.20
CA GLN A 32 49.82 12.91 -5.17
C GLN A 32 48.97 11.83 -4.52
N PRO A 33 48.55 12.01 -3.25
CA PRO A 33 47.66 11.07 -2.60
C PRO A 33 46.29 11.03 -3.30
N ALA A 34 45.71 9.85 -3.45
CA ALA A 34 44.33 9.71 -3.90
C ALA A 34 43.40 10.17 -2.76
N LEU A 35 42.71 11.28 -2.98
CA LEU A 35 41.65 11.75 -2.08
C LEU A 35 40.37 10.99 -2.36
N LEU A 36 39.82 10.37 -1.32
CA LEU A 36 38.60 9.55 -1.41
C LEU A 36 37.43 10.29 -0.78
N SER A 37 36.34 10.38 -1.51
CA SER A 37 35.07 10.94 -1.06
C SER A 37 33.93 9.93 -1.21
N ILE A 38 32.98 9.96 -0.31
CA ILE A 38 31.69 9.27 -0.53
C ILE A 38 30.95 10.05 -1.61
N GLN A 39 30.45 9.37 -2.63
CA GLN A 39 29.66 9.99 -3.69
C GLN A 39 28.47 10.76 -3.09
N ASP A 40 28.18 11.94 -3.59
CA ASP A 40 27.14 12.85 -3.10
C ASP A 40 27.31 13.30 -1.63
N ALA A 41 28.50 13.15 -1.05
CA ALA A 41 28.79 13.73 0.25
C ALA A 41 28.72 15.26 0.19
N ALA A 42 27.99 15.85 1.11
CA ALA A 42 27.79 17.29 1.23
C ALA A 42 27.78 17.72 2.71
N ALA A 43 27.95 19.01 2.96
CA ALA A 43 27.84 19.57 4.31
C ALA A 43 26.40 19.43 4.85
N ASP A 44 25.42 19.63 3.99
CA ASP A 44 24.01 19.47 4.29
C ASP A 44 23.57 18.01 4.11
N ALA A 45 22.67 17.54 4.97
CA ALA A 45 22.12 16.20 4.87
C ALA A 45 21.17 16.05 3.67
N GLU A 46 21.31 14.94 2.96
CA GLU A 46 20.31 14.52 1.99
C GLU A 46 19.02 14.12 2.70
N VAL A 47 17.90 14.73 2.34
CA VAL A 47 16.60 14.44 2.95
C VAL A 47 15.91 13.29 2.20
N ILE A 48 15.67 12.20 2.90
CA ILE A 48 14.98 11.02 2.38
C ILE A 48 13.69 10.83 3.17
N THR A 49 12.54 10.95 2.50
CA THR A 49 11.23 10.71 3.10
C THR A 49 10.65 9.41 2.57
N VAL A 50 10.31 8.49 3.47
CA VAL A 50 9.78 7.16 3.12
C VAL A 50 8.41 6.98 3.74
N GLU A 51 7.42 6.70 2.90
CA GLU A 51 6.07 6.36 3.35
C GLU A 51 6.08 5.02 4.10
N SER A 52 5.54 5.00 5.31
CA SER A 52 5.41 3.76 6.09
C SER A 52 4.21 2.91 5.58
N PRO A 53 4.36 1.60 5.46
CA PRO A 53 5.48 0.74 5.87
C PRO A 53 6.49 0.42 4.74
N LYS A 54 6.79 1.32 3.86
CA LYS A 54 7.70 1.09 2.73
C LYS A 54 9.16 1.16 3.15
N LYS A 55 10.05 0.67 2.29
CA LYS A 55 11.49 0.83 2.39
C LYS A 55 12.06 1.58 1.20
N GLN A 56 13.19 2.25 1.43
CA GLN A 56 14.00 2.92 0.41
C GLN A 56 15.40 2.30 0.37
N THR A 57 15.96 2.15 -0.83
CA THR A 57 17.33 1.68 -1.01
C THR A 57 18.18 2.80 -1.58
N LEU A 58 19.30 3.08 -0.91
CA LEU A 58 20.31 4.02 -1.36
C LEU A 58 21.55 3.26 -1.83
N ASN A 59 22.22 3.81 -2.82
CA ASN A 59 23.50 3.30 -3.30
C ASN A 59 24.62 4.22 -2.80
N ILE A 60 25.57 3.65 -2.06
CA ILE A 60 26.73 4.34 -1.54
C ILE A 60 27.96 3.85 -2.31
N ARG A 61 28.74 4.76 -2.83
CA ARG A 61 29.99 4.53 -3.54
C ARG A 61 31.04 5.50 -3.03
N VAL A 62 32.29 5.15 -3.26
CA VAL A 62 33.44 6.04 -3.04
C VAL A 62 34.00 6.45 -4.39
N GLU A 63 34.32 7.72 -4.50
CA GLU A 63 35.01 8.31 -5.62
C GLU A 63 36.41 8.74 -5.22
N ALA A 64 37.37 8.55 -6.12
CA ALA A 64 38.73 9.00 -5.96
C ALA A 64 39.02 10.12 -6.97
N GLU A 65 39.63 11.19 -6.52
CA GLU A 65 40.07 12.27 -7.42
C GLU A 65 41.11 11.83 -8.42
N GLN A 66 41.90 10.78 -8.05
CA GLN A 66 42.94 10.22 -8.92
C GLN A 66 42.90 8.70 -8.89
N ILE A 67 43.27 8.07 -9.98
CA ILE A 67 43.38 6.62 -10.11
C ILE A 67 44.56 6.11 -9.26
N SER A 68 44.41 4.95 -8.61
CA SER A 68 45.48 4.20 -7.95
C SER A 68 45.86 2.98 -8.79
N GLY A 69 47.16 2.64 -8.78
CA GLY A 69 47.69 1.36 -9.28
C GLY A 69 47.36 0.19 -8.35
N ASN A 70 46.86 0.45 -7.15
CA ASN A 70 46.52 -0.55 -6.14
C ASN A 70 44.99 -0.70 -6.00
N TYR A 71 44.53 -1.84 -5.53
CA TYR A 71 43.18 -1.98 -5.01
C TYR A 71 43.08 -1.21 -3.68
N ILE A 72 41.98 -0.47 -3.55
CA ILE A 72 41.69 0.26 -2.30
C ILE A 72 40.39 -0.31 -1.72
N THR A 73 40.43 -0.77 -0.50
CA THR A 73 39.24 -1.14 0.27
C THR A 73 38.91 -0.03 1.25
N VAL A 74 37.70 0.47 1.20
CA VAL A 74 37.15 1.52 2.08
C VAL A 74 36.14 0.87 3.00
N VAL A 75 36.32 1.03 4.30
CA VAL A 75 35.43 0.53 5.35
C VAL A 75 34.59 1.69 5.86
N PHE A 76 33.30 1.45 6.06
CA PHE A 76 32.35 2.45 6.57
C PHE A 76 31.96 2.14 8.02
N LYS A 77 31.60 3.19 8.73
CA LYS A 77 30.93 3.13 10.04
C LYS A 77 29.80 4.13 10.13
N ILE A 78 28.89 3.91 11.08
CA ILE A 78 28.02 4.95 11.61
C ILE A 78 28.69 5.52 12.85
N ASP A 79 28.89 6.83 12.87
CA ASP A 79 29.58 7.51 13.97
C ASP A 79 28.60 8.42 14.71
N PRO A 80 28.16 8.04 15.93
CA PRO A 80 27.19 8.84 16.68
C PRO A 80 27.69 10.27 17.02
N GLU A 81 28.99 10.48 17.17
CA GLU A 81 29.59 11.79 17.52
C GLU A 81 29.38 12.81 16.37
N LEU A 82 29.24 12.30 15.14
CA LEU A 82 28.96 13.15 13.99
C LEU A 82 27.54 13.77 14.01
N VAL A 83 26.62 13.17 14.75
CA VAL A 83 25.27 13.74 14.94
C VAL A 83 25.36 15.02 15.76
N GLU A 84 26.12 15.00 16.86
CA GLU A 84 26.35 16.18 17.71
C GLU A 84 27.08 17.26 16.94
N THR A 85 28.11 16.89 16.20
CA THR A 85 28.88 17.80 15.33
C THR A 85 28.00 18.47 14.28
N TYR A 86 27.16 17.69 13.60
CA TYR A 86 26.21 18.19 12.61
C TYR A 86 25.20 19.16 13.23
N ASN A 87 24.59 18.76 14.36
CA ASN A 87 23.61 19.58 15.05
C ASN A 87 24.20 20.92 15.49
N ALA A 88 25.43 20.90 16.03
CA ALA A 88 26.12 22.13 16.43
C ALA A 88 26.40 23.06 15.24
N ALA A 89 26.80 22.51 14.09
CA ALA A 89 27.11 23.30 12.89
C ALA A 89 25.86 23.89 12.23
N HIS A 90 24.71 23.23 12.31
CA HIS A 90 23.48 23.61 11.61
C HIS A 90 22.39 24.16 12.54
N GLY A 91 22.63 24.22 13.84
CA GLY A 91 21.64 24.71 14.83
C GLY A 91 20.40 23.80 14.94
N THR A 92 20.59 22.49 14.75
CA THR A 92 19.54 21.47 14.79
C THR A 92 19.64 20.59 16.03
N SER A 93 18.68 19.67 16.21
CA SER A 93 18.63 18.73 17.35
C SER A 93 18.25 17.31 16.90
N TYR A 94 18.68 16.90 15.73
CA TYR A 94 18.38 15.56 15.22
C TYR A 94 18.93 14.47 16.12
N LYS A 95 18.18 13.35 16.21
CA LYS A 95 18.62 12.13 16.89
C LYS A 95 19.34 11.22 15.91
N LEU A 96 20.19 10.35 16.41
CA LEU A 96 20.81 9.29 15.62
C LEU A 96 19.71 8.33 15.12
N CYS A 97 19.78 7.96 13.84
CA CYS A 97 18.89 6.95 13.27
C CYS A 97 19.01 5.62 14.05
N PRO A 98 17.88 5.02 14.50
CA PRO A 98 17.89 3.74 15.20
C PRO A 98 18.53 2.64 14.34
N SER A 99 19.33 1.77 14.95
CA SER A 99 20.08 0.72 14.24
C SER A 99 19.18 -0.30 13.53
N GLU A 100 17.95 -0.49 14.02
CA GLU A 100 16.95 -1.33 13.41
C GLU A 100 16.31 -0.72 12.16
N ALA A 101 16.35 0.62 12.03
CA ALA A 101 15.73 1.34 10.92
C ALA A 101 16.56 1.36 9.63
N TYR A 102 17.76 0.80 9.63
CA TYR A 102 18.58 0.67 8.43
C TYR A 102 19.35 -0.65 8.39
N ALA A 103 19.79 -1.05 7.18
CA ALA A 103 20.70 -2.19 7.00
C ALA A 103 21.68 -1.93 5.85
N PHE A 104 22.91 -2.37 6.04
CA PHE A 104 23.94 -2.34 4.99
C PHE A 104 24.08 -3.71 4.31
N SER A 105 24.20 -3.74 2.99
CA SER A 105 24.52 -4.97 2.26
C SER A 105 25.94 -5.45 2.54
N THR A 106 26.83 -4.54 2.89
CA THR A 106 28.24 -4.75 3.29
C THR A 106 28.70 -3.52 4.04
N THR A 107 29.75 -3.64 4.85
CA THR A 107 30.38 -2.51 5.52
C THR A 107 31.62 -1.99 4.79
N GLU A 108 31.98 -2.57 3.65
CA GLU A 108 33.16 -2.17 2.89
C GLU A 108 32.88 -2.18 1.38
N VAL A 109 33.57 -1.32 0.65
CA VAL A 109 33.56 -1.27 -0.82
C VAL A 109 34.99 -1.33 -1.35
N MET A 110 35.13 -1.83 -2.58
CA MET A 110 36.43 -1.94 -3.24
C MET A 110 36.49 -0.96 -4.43
N LEU A 111 37.52 -0.15 -4.47
CA LEU A 111 37.94 0.65 -5.60
C LEU A 111 38.95 -0.18 -6.42
N PRO A 112 38.60 -0.60 -7.65
CA PRO A 112 39.51 -1.38 -8.48
C PRO A 112 40.74 -0.57 -8.93
N ARG A 113 41.83 -1.23 -9.28
CA ARG A 113 42.99 -0.60 -9.90
C ARG A 113 42.55 0.22 -11.13
N TYR A 114 43.14 1.37 -11.29
CA TYR A 114 42.91 2.27 -12.44
C TYR A 114 41.46 2.74 -12.61
N ASN A 115 40.64 2.64 -11.56
CA ASN A 115 39.29 3.18 -11.50
C ASN A 115 39.21 4.33 -10.49
N THR A 116 38.24 5.22 -10.72
CA THR A 116 37.93 6.33 -9.80
C THR A 116 36.64 6.09 -9.02
N VAL A 117 35.90 5.00 -9.29
CA VAL A 117 34.63 4.69 -8.61
C VAL A 117 34.66 3.27 -8.07
N SER A 118 34.24 3.11 -6.83
CA SER A 118 34.20 1.82 -6.12
C SER A 118 33.00 0.95 -6.55
N SER A 119 33.01 -0.30 -6.06
CA SER A 119 31.80 -1.11 -5.97
C SER A 119 30.72 -0.39 -5.11
N THR A 120 29.49 -0.88 -5.16
CA THR A 120 28.35 -0.25 -4.49
C THR A 120 28.02 -0.98 -3.19
N MET A 121 27.91 -0.23 -2.11
CA MET A 121 27.20 -0.64 -0.87
C MET A 121 25.75 -0.19 -0.97
N LYS A 122 24.81 -1.09 -0.68
CA LYS A 122 23.39 -0.72 -0.57
C LYS A 122 23.05 -0.46 0.89
N VAL A 123 22.32 0.62 1.12
CA VAL A 123 21.73 0.95 2.42
C VAL A 123 20.22 0.88 2.27
N GLU A 124 19.56 -0.02 2.97
CA GLU A 124 18.11 -0.08 3.04
C GLU A 124 17.62 0.70 4.26
N LEU A 125 16.64 1.57 4.08
CA LEU A 125 15.98 2.34 5.11
C LEU A 125 14.57 1.80 5.30
N PHE A 126 14.19 1.45 6.52
CA PHE A 126 12.92 0.81 6.88
C PHE A 126 12.05 1.77 7.70
N SER A 127 11.06 2.39 7.07
CA SER A 127 10.21 3.38 7.73
C SER A 127 9.35 2.80 8.86
N GLU A 128 8.94 1.54 8.75
CA GLU A 128 8.16 0.84 9.79
C GLU A 128 8.92 0.63 11.10
N ARG A 129 10.27 0.72 11.05
CA ARG A 129 11.15 0.54 12.22
C ARG A 129 11.55 1.85 12.88
N MET A 130 11.10 2.96 12.33
CA MET A 130 11.23 4.28 12.96
C MET A 130 10.21 4.41 14.09
N PRO A 131 10.61 4.86 15.30
CA PRO A 131 9.71 4.92 16.46
C PRO A 131 8.60 5.97 16.29
N ASP A 132 8.88 7.06 15.61
CA ASP A 132 7.95 8.18 15.40
C ASP A 132 8.17 8.83 14.02
N GLU A 133 7.51 9.94 13.74
CA GLU A 133 7.64 10.71 12.51
C GLU A 133 8.71 11.82 12.59
N GLU A 134 9.48 11.89 13.69
CA GLU A 134 10.60 12.83 13.78
C GLU A 134 11.72 12.43 12.80
N PRO A 135 12.44 13.42 12.23
CA PRO A 135 13.59 13.13 11.38
C PRO A 135 14.79 12.62 12.18
N TYR A 136 15.45 11.60 11.66
CA TYR A 136 16.64 11.02 12.25
C TYR A 136 17.84 11.18 11.31
N LEU A 137 19.00 11.49 11.88
CA LEU A 137 20.23 11.66 11.12
C LEU A 137 21.03 10.35 11.07
N LEU A 138 21.43 9.93 9.87
CA LEU A 138 22.27 8.76 9.62
C LEU A 138 23.59 9.23 9.01
N PRO A 139 24.66 9.40 9.81
CA PRO A 139 25.98 9.78 9.32
C PRO A 139 26.77 8.54 8.87
N ILE A 140 26.92 8.35 7.57
CA ILE A 140 27.74 7.29 6.98
C ILE A 140 29.14 7.83 6.76
N ALA A 141 30.12 7.38 7.53
CA ALA A 141 31.48 7.87 7.49
C ALA A 141 32.47 6.80 6.98
N ILE A 142 33.53 7.25 6.34
CA ILE A 142 34.68 6.41 6.06
C ILE A 142 35.43 6.18 7.39
N ASP A 143 35.54 4.91 7.81
CA ASP A 143 36.24 4.52 9.01
C ASP A 143 37.71 4.29 8.73
N SER A 144 38.03 3.48 7.72
CA SER A 144 39.41 3.14 7.37
C SER A 144 39.59 2.85 5.87
N ILE A 145 40.84 3.01 5.44
CA ILE A 145 41.28 2.75 4.06
C ILE A 145 42.41 1.72 4.12
N LYS A 146 42.33 0.71 3.24
CA LYS A 146 43.36 -0.34 3.11
C LYS A 146 43.81 -0.47 1.65
N GLY A 147 45.03 -0.89 1.42
CA GLY A 147 45.54 -1.26 0.10
C GLY A 147 46.51 -0.23 -0.52
N ASP A 148 46.23 1.05 -0.51
CA ASP A 148 47.17 2.09 -0.94
C ASP A 148 47.51 3.02 0.25
N PRO A 149 48.74 3.02 0.78
CA PRO A 149 49.10 3.84 1.94
C PRO A 149 49.09 5.36 1.66
N ARG A 150 48.95 5.76 0.40
CA ARG A 150 48.87 7.17 -0.01
C ARG A 150 47.42 7.66 -0.10
N ALA A 151 46.48 6.74 -0.11
CA ALA A 151 45.05 7.12 -0.16
C ALA A 151 44.63 7.70 1.19
N THR A 152 43.92 8.83 1.11
CA THR A 152 43.43 9.56 2.29
C THR A 152 42.00 9.99 2.08
N VAL A 153 41.28 10.21 3.18
CA VAL A 153 39.90 10.72 3.12
C VAL A 153 39.91 12.21 2.78
N SER A 154 39.07 12.61 1.85
CA SER A 154 38.85 14.03 1.54
C SER A 154 38.32 14.76 2.79
N PRO A 155 38.82 15.93 3.11
CA PRO A 155 38.35 16.71 4.28
C PRO A 155 36.86 17.03 4.27
N THR A 156 36.28 17.14 3.10
CA THR A 156 34.86 17.51 2.91
C THR A 156 33.97 16.36 2.42
N GLY A 157 34.56 15.23 2.00
CA GLY A 157 33.85 14.11 1.38
C GLY A 157 33.84 12.84 2.22
N GLY A 158 34.37 12.86 3.45
CA GLY A 158 34.49 11.67 4.28
C GLY A 158 33.22 11.18 4.94
N VAL A 159 32.17 11.99 4.94
CA VAL A 159 30.87 11.68 5.56
C VAL A 159 29.75 12.05 4.60
N ARG A 160 28.76 11.16 4.48
CA ARG A 160 27.48 11.46 3.85
C ARG A 160 26.41 11.44 4.93
N TYR A 161 25.74 12.57 5.10
CA TYR A 161 24.64 12.72 6.04
C TYR A 161 23.31 12.45 5.34
N ILE A 162 22.50 11.60 5.92
CA ILE A 162 21.15 11.28 5.44
C ILE A 162 20.17 11.65 6.54
N LEU A 163 19.26 12.57 6.26
CA LEU A 163 18.13 12.90 7.12
C LEU A 163 16.95 12.02 6.73
N PHE A 164 16.73 10.97 7.52
CA PHE A 164 15.68 10.00 7.26
C PHE A 164 14.39 10.40 7.94
N ASN A 165 13.35 10.67 7.12
CA ASN A 165 12.01 11.01 7.57
C ASN A 165 11.07 9.85 7.30
N LYS A 166 10.26 9.51 8.30
CA LYS A 166 9.10 8.66 8.12
C LYS A 166 7.91 9.54 7.80
N PHE A 167 7.12 9.12 6.82
CA PHE A 167 5.82 9.69 6.53
C PHE A 167 4.75 8.60 6.70
N VAL A 168 3.77 8.86 7.55
CA VAL A 168 2.60 8.00 7.67
C VAL A 168 1.47 8.67 6.91
N LYS A 169 1.02 8.02 5.82
CA LYS A 169 -0.14 8.53 5.09
C LYS A 169 -1.33 8.55 6.07
N PRO A 170 -1.97 9.69 6.28
CA PRO A 170 -3.18 9.75 7.09
C PRO A 170 -4.19 8.71 6.60
N GLY A 171 -4.74 7.97 7.53
CA GLY A 171 -5.87 7.09 7.22
C GLY A 171 -7.04 7.89 6.67
N PRO A 172 -7.96 7.24 5.97
CA PRO A 172 -9.16 7.92 5.50
C PRO A 172 -9.94 8.48 6.69
N PRO A 173 -10.67 9.58 6.51
CA PRO A 173 -11.56 10.09 7.53
C PRO A 173 -12.55 9.00 7.94
N ALA A 174 -12.94 8.99 9.21
CA ALA A 174 -13.92 8.04 9.72
C ALA A 174 -15.21 8.12 8.89
N PRO A 175 -15.81 6.98 8.52
CA PRO A 175 -17.08 6.99 7.79
C PRO A 175 -18.21 7.51 8.70
N VAL A 176 -19.16 8.18 8.09
CA VAL A 176 -20.38 8.65 8.74
C VAL A 176 -21.60 8.03 8.06
N LEU A 177 -22.76 8.08 8.71
CA LEU A 177 -24.01 7.77 8.04
C LEU A 177 -24.28 8.84 6.99
N LEU A 178 -24.52 8.43 5.74
CA LEU A 178 -24.78 9.35 4.65
C LEU A 178 -26.17 9.96 4.80
N ASP A 179 -26.29 11.25 4.46
CA ASP A 179 -27.58 11.94 4.39
C ASP A 179 -28.49 11.30 3.33
N ARG A 180 -29.68 10.94 3.75
CA ARG A 180 -30.67 10.22 2.94
C ARG A 180 -31.70 11.14 2.26
N SER A 181 -31.67 12.46 2.53
CA SER A 181 -32.66 13.42 2.03
C SER A 181 -32.76 13.49 0.50
N GLY A 182 -31.68 13.14 -0.19
CA GLY A 182 -31.62 13.09 -1.66
C GLY A 182 -31.88 11.72 -2.28
N TRP A 183 -32.12 10.69 -1.46
CA TRP A 183 -32.25 9.32 -1.99
C TRP A 183 -33.56 9.09 -2.71
N LYS A 184 -33.51 8.21 -3.72
CA LYS A 184 -34.69 7.82 -4.49
C LYS A 184 -34.67 6.32 -4.71
N VAL A 185 -35.80 5.67 -4.50
CA VAL A 185 -36.00 4.28 -4.89
C VAL A 185 -36.33 4.25 -6.39
N LEU A 186 -35.48 3.59 -7.18
CA LEU A 186 -35.66 3.43 -8.63
C LEU A 186 -36.36 2.12 -8.97
N ALA A 187 -36.09 1.07 -8.20
CA ALA A 187 -36.77 -0.22 -8.27
C ALA A 187 -36.93 -0.82 -6.88
N ALA A 188 -38.06 -1.45 -6.67
CA ALA A 188 -38.34 -2.21 -5.46
C ALA A 188 -39.37 -3.30 -5.74
N PRO A 189 -39.37 -4.40 -4.96
CA PRO A 189 -40.44 -5.37 -4.96
C PRO A 189 -41.72 -4.76 -4.40
N LYS A 190 -42.85 -5.36 -4.70
CA LYS A 190 -44.14 -4.86 -4.24
C LYS A 190 -44.18 -4.81 -2.71
N ALA A 191 -44.60 -3.67 -2.18
CA ALA A 191 -44.87 -3.48 -0.77
C ALA A 191 -46.35 -3.64 -0.45
N LYS A 192 -46.65 -3.99 0.80
CA LYS A 192 -47.99 -4.00 1.33
C LYS A 192 -48.49 -2.54 1.51
N PRO A 193 -49.76 -2.21 1.20
CA PRO A 193 -50.30 -0.89 1.47
C PRO A 193 -50.06 -0.44 2.92
N ASN A 194 -49.62 0.79 3.11
CA ASN A 194 -49.17 1.42 4.35
C ASN A 194 -47.80 0.95 4.89
N TYR A 195 -47.06 0.16 4.10
CA TYR A 195 -45.73 -0.32 4.42
C TYR A 195 -44.77 -0.14 3.23
N GLU A 196 -44.86 1.04 2.64
CA GLU A 196 -44.13 1.40 1.43
C GLU A 196 -42.62 1.37 1.66
N VAL A 197 -41.84 1.23 0.60
CA VAL A 197 -40.37 1.10 0.67
C VAL A 197 -39.72 2.35 1.23
N GLU A 198 -40.33 3.51 1.04
CA GLU A 198 -39.86 4.79 1.55
C GLU A 198 -39.72 4.82 3.08
N LYS A 199 -40.47 3.98 3.77
CA LYS A 199 -40.35 3.81 5.25
C LYS A 199 -39.05 3.17 5.69
N MET A 200 -38.24 2.68 4.77
CA MET A 200 -36.89 2.22 5.07
C MET A 200 -35.88 3.38 5.19
N PHE A 201 -36.33 4.61 4.94
CA PHE A 201 -35.47 5.81 4.86
C PHE A 201 -36.03 7.01 5.63
N ASP A 202 -37.09 6.83 6.41
CA ASP A 202 -37.82 7.92 7.07
C ASP A 202 -37.28 8.33 8.45
N GLU A 203 -36.17 7.70 8.88
CA GLU A 203 -35.50 7.91 10.17
C GLU A 203 -36.33 7.51 11.40
N ASP A 204 -37.41 6.77 11.17
CA ASP A 204 -38.23 6.23 12.25
C ASP A 204 -38.12 4.70 12.30
N ILE A 205 -37.34 4.17 13.23
CA ILE A 205 -37.14 2.72 13.43
C ILE A 205 -38.45 1.98 13.75
N ASN A 206 -39.53 2.69 14.09
CA ASN A 206 -40.83 2.09 14.36
C ASN A 206 -41.67 1.90 13.11
N THR A 207 -41.32 2.54 12.02
CA THR A 207 -41.88 2.30 10.68
C THR A 207 -41.03 1.27 9.93
N PHE A 208 -41.56 0.71 8.85
CA PHE A 208 -40.82 -0.30 8.09
C PHE A 208 -41.46 -0.52 6.71
N GLY A 209 -40.59 -0.79 5.73
CA GLY A 209 -41.01 -1.39 4.46
C GLY A 209 -41.28 -2.88 4.65
N TYR A 210 -42.39 -3.37 4.11
CA TYR A 210 -42.80 -4.75 4.31
C TYR A 210 -43.64 -5.30 3.17
N CYS A 211 -43.44 -6.57 2.89
CA CYS A 211 -44.30 -7.37 2.03
C CYS A 211 -44.43 -8.81 2.57
N ASN A 212 -45.54 -9.45 2.28
CA ASN A 212 -45.78 -10.85 2.55
C ASN A 212 -46.23 -11.62 1.31
N ALA A 213 -46.48 -12.91 1.45
CA ALA A 213 -46.86 -13.80 0.35
C ALA A 213 -48.17 -13.43 -0.35
N ASP A 214 -49.04 -12.63 0.27
CA ASP A 214 -50.32 -12.24 -0.33
C ASP A 214 -50.12 -11.14 -1.38
N GLU A 215 -49.19 -10.24 -1.12
CA GLU A 215 -48.89 -9.12 -2.02
C GLU A 215 -47.76 -9.48 -3.00
N GLU A 216 -46.69 -10.14 -2.52
CA GLU A 216 -45.55 -10.53 -3.36
C GLU A 216 -45.86 -11.85 -4.09
N LYS A 217 -45.87 -11.80 -5.39
CA LYS A 217 -46.15 -12.98 -6.22
C LYS A 217 -44.85 -13.58 -6.81
N ALA A 218 -43.76 -12.85 -6.76
CA ALA A 218 -42.47 -13.31 -7.26
C ALA A 218 -41.69 -14.10 -6.19
N ASP A 219 -40.89 -15.04 -6.64
CA ASP A 219 -39.89 -15.71 -5.80
C ASP A 219 -38.68 -14.82 -5.58
N PRO A 220 -38.00 -14.95 -4.45
CA PRO A 220 -36.71 -14.28 -4.27
C PRO A 220 -35.71 -14.72 -5.35
N PRO A 221 -34.70 -13.90 -5.70
CA PRO A 221 -34.27 -12.71 -4.97
C PRO A 221 -35.13 -11.48 -5.25
N TYR A 222 -35.27 -10.63 -4.22
CA TYR A 222 -35.93 -9.34 -4.30
C TYR A 222 -34.89 -8.24 -4.45
N ASP A 223 -34.98 -7.45 -5.51
CA ASP A 223 -34.04 -6.39 -5.81
C ASP A 223 -34.63 -5.02 -5.47
N PHE A 224 -33.84 -4.24 -4.72
CA PHE A 224 -34.08 -2.82 -4.48
C PHE A 224 -32.95 -2.05 -5.14
N VAL A 225 -33.26 -1.00 -5.87
CA VAL A 225 -32.26 -0.09 -6.46
C VAL A 225 -32.51 1.31 -5.94
N ILE A 226 -31.48 1.88 -5.35
CA ILE A 226 -31.52 3.17 -4.67
C ILE A 226 -30.50 4.10 -5.33
N ASP A 227 -30.96 5.27 -5.76
CA ASP A 227 -30.09 6.39 -6.17
C ASP A 227 -29.79 7.23 -4.93
N LEU A 228 -28.52 7.34 -4.56
CA LEU A 228 -28.04 8.17 -3.45
C LEU A 228 -28.03 9.67 -3.78
N GLY A 229 -28.47 10.05 -5.00
CA GLY A 229 -28.54 11.43 -5.47
C GLY A 229 -27.22 11.98 -6.00
N LYS A 230 -26.10 11.50 -5.54
CA LYS A 230 -24.74 11.87 -6.00
C LYS A 230 -23.77 10.70 -5.84
N GLU A 231 -22.63 10.77 -6.50
CA GLU A 231 -21.52 9.83 -6.24
C GLU A 231 -20.89 10.14 -4.88
N VAL A 232 -20.64 9.11 -4.08
CA VAL A 232 -20.09 9.16 -2.72
C VAL A 232 -19.07 8.07 -2.53
N THR A 233 -18.25 8.16 -1.49
CA THR A 233 -17.42 7.03 -1.06
C THR A 233 -18.23 6.14 -0.13
N VAL A 234 -18.55 4.93 -0.55
CA VAL A 234 -19.25 3.91 0.25
C VAL A 234 -18.23 3.10 1.04
N ARG A 235 -18.47 2.95 2.35
CA ARG A 235 -17.60 2.22 3.27
C ARG A 235 -18.29 1.03 3.94
N GLY A 236 -19.61 1.03 4.00
CA GLY A 236 -20.37 -0.05 4.61
C GLY A 236 -21.87 0.22 4.59
N PHE A 237 -22.62 -0.77 5.08
CA PHE A 237 -24.06 -0.73 5.10
C PHE A 237 -24.57 -1.12 6.48
N GLN A 238 -25.71 -0.56 6.84
CA GLN A 238 -26.42 -0.93 8.06
C GLN A 238 -27.91 -1.00 7.73
N PHE A 239 -28.57 -2.04 8.20
CA PHE A 239 -30.01 -2.10 8.18
C PHE A 239 -30.57 -2.49 9.53
N ASN A 240 -31.70 -1.91 9.90
CA ASN A 240 -32.44 -2.27 11.10
C ASN A 240 -33.58 -3.19 10.68
N GLN A 241 -33.68 -4.29 11.36
CA GLN A 241 -34.82 -5.17 11.20
C GLN A 241 -36.00 -4.65 12.04
N ARG A 242 -37.20 -4.96 11.60
CA ARG A 242 -38.40 -4.58 12.35
C ARG A 242 -38.31 -5.03 13.79
N TYR A 243 -38.39 -4.10 14.73
CA TYR A 243 -38.55 -4.38 16.14
C TYR A 243 -40.02 -4.21 16.54
N MET A 244 -40.61 -5.23 17.19
CA MET A 244 -42.00 -5.10 17.67
C MET A 244 -42.01 -4.52 19.07
N THR A 245 -42.67 -3.37 19.21
CA THR A 245 -42.88 -2.66 20.49
C THR A 245 -43.66 -3.43 21.56
N THR A 246 -44.20 -4.60 21.22
CA THR A 246 -45.02 -5.43 22.13
C THR A 246 -44.20 -6.32 23.06
N GLY A 247 -42.88 -6.18 23.09
CA GLY A 247 -42.01 -6.98 23.95
C GLY A 247 -41.88 -8.47 23.56
N LYS A 248 -42.42 -8.84 22.38
CA LYS A 248 -42.28 -10.16 21.81
C LYS A 248 -41.43 -10.12 20.56
N PRO A 249 -40.24 -10.70 20.57
CA PRO A 249 -39.37 -10.75 19.39
C PRO A 249 -39.97 -11.51 18.21
N GLU A 250 -40.97 -12.35 18.47
CA GLU A 250 -41.45 -13.40 17.59
C GLU A 250 -41.93 -12.95 16.20
N ALA A 251 -42.53 -11.79 16.08
CA ALA A 251 -43.09 -11.39 14.77
C ALA A 251 -42.10 -10.60 13.91
N GLY A 252 -41.19 -9.86 14.52
CA GLY A 252 -40.16 -9.09 13.77
C GLY A 252 -39.09 -10.01 13.18
N ALA A 253 -38.72 -11.06 13.91
CA ALA A 253 -37.70 -12.00 13.47
C ALA A 253 -38.09 -12.81 12.24
N ARG A 254 -39.38 -13.13 12.06
CA ARG A 254 -39.84 -14.00 10.98
C ARG A 254 -39.71 -13.39 9.59
N TYR A 255 -39.85 -12.08 9.46
CA TYR A 255 -39.76 -11.37 8.20
C TYR A 255 -38.40 -10.70 8.00
N GLY A 256 -37.55 -10.80 8.99
CA GLY A 256 -36.20 -10.27 8.94
C GLY A 256 -35.36 -10.90 7.84
N ILE A 257 -34.38 -10.17 7.41
CA ILE A 257 -33.46 -10.58 6.34
C ILE A 257 -32.52 -11.67 6.85
N ALA A 258 -32.51 -12.80 6.16
CA ALA A 258 -31.59 -13.92 6.45
C ALA A 258 -30.41 -14.00 5.48
N HIS A 259 -30.61 -13.56 4.25
CA HIS A 259 -29.53 -13.47 3.26
C HIS A 259 -29.74 -12.27 2.36
N LEU A 260 -28.77 -11.37 2.37
CA LEU A 260 -28.73 -10.15 1.60
C LEU A 260 -27.37 -10.02 0.94
N GLU A 261 -27.37 -9.64 -0.34
CA GLU A 261 -26.19 -9.14 -1.04
C GLU A 261 -26.36 -7.65 -1.32
N VAL A 262 -25.23 -6.93 -1.24
CA VAL A 262 -25.15 -5.50 -1.57
C VAL A 262 -24.22 -5.33 -2.75
N TRP A 263 -24.69 -4.54 -3.71
CA TRP A 263 -23.98 -4.19 -4.94
C TRP A 263 -23.97 -2.68 -5.10
N THR A 264 -22.92 -2.15 -5.68
CA THR A 264 -22.77 -0.72 -5.94
C THR A 264 -22.51 -0.45 -7.41
N ALA A 265 -22.91 0.72 -7.90
CA ALA A 265 -22.61 1.19 -9.24
C ALA A 265 -22.41 2.71 -9.28
N LYS A 266 -21.56 3.17 -10.20
CA LYS A 266 -21.42 4.60 -10.51
C LYS A 266 -22.50 5.08 -11.45
N GLU A 267 -22.82 4.25 -12.44
CA GLU A 267 -23.78 4.53 -13.51
C GLU A 267 -24.69 3.34 -13.74
N ILE A 268 -25.94 3.60 -14.04
CA ILE A 268 -26.94 2.61 -14.45
C ILE A 268 -27.82 3.18 -15.56
N THR A 269 -28.56 2.32 -16.24
CA THR A 269 -29.61 2.71 -17.21
C THR A 269 -30.99 2.32 -16.69
N GLY A 270 -31.98 3.21 -16.86
CA GLY A 270 -33.34 2.97 -16.38
C GLY A 270 -33.41 2.80 -14.87
N ASP A 271 -34.06 1.72 -14.43
CA ASP A 271 -34.20 1.36 -13.02
C ASP A 271 -33.03 0.55 -12.45
N GLY A 272 -31.99 0.31 -13.25
CA GLY A 272 -30.80 -0.44 -12.85
C GLY A 272 -30.95 -1.95 -12.88
N LEU A 273 -32.09 -2.50 -13.27
CA LEU A 273 -32.33 -3.93 -13.36
C LEU A 273 -32.12 -4.47 -14.79
N GLY A 274 -32.02 -5.79 -14.90
CA GLY A 274 -31.87 -6.51 -16.17
C GLY A 274 -30.45 -6.58 -16.71
N ALA A 275 -30.26 -7.45 -17.70
CA ALA A 275 -28.94 -7.82 -18.23
C ALA A 275 -28.12 -6.64 -18.77
N ALA A 276 -28.74 -5.55 -19.19
CA ALA A 276 -28.04 -4.36 -19.67
C ALA A 276 -27.25 -3.65 -18.57
N ASN A 277 -27.60 -3.87 -17.31
CA ASN A 277 -26.94 -3.27 -16.15
C ASN A 277 -26.01 -4.23 -15.42
N ASP A 278 -25.98 -5.53 -15.74
CA ASP A 278 -25.20 -6.51 -14.96
C ASP A 278 -23.70 -6.17 -14.89
N ALA A 279 -23.14 -5.62 -15.96
CA ALA A 279 -21.73 -5.20 -16.00
C ALA A 279 -21.44 -3.92 -15.20
N ASN A 280 -22.45 -3.13 -14.85
CA ASN A 280 -22.29 -1.87 -14.11
C ASN A 280 -22.27 -2.09 -12.60
N TRP A 281 -22.79 -3.22 -12.15
CA TRP A 281 -22.87 -3.54 -10.74
C TRP A 281 -21.60 -4.23 -10.24
N THR A 282 -21.01 -3.69 -9.20
CA THR A 282 -19.90 -4.30 -8.47
C THR A 282 -20.44 -4.91 -7.18
N TYR A 283 -20.21 -6.22 -7.00
CA TYR A 283 -20.50 -6.89 -5.74
C TYR A 283 -19.65 -6.29 -4.62
N THR A 284 -20.29 -5.98 -3.50
CA THR A 284 -19.66 -5.26 -2.41
C THR A 284 -19.60 -6.09 -1.13
N GLN A 285 -20.76 -6.53 -0.64
CA GLN A 285 -20.85 -7.24 0.62
C GLN A 285 -22.01 -8.24 0.62
N THR A 286 -21.95 -9.20 1.55
CA THR A 286 -23.07 -10.10 1.86
C THR A 286 -23.31 -10.16 3.35
N TYR A 287 -24.58 -10.27 3.71
CA TYR A 287 -25.03 -10.59 5.04
C TYR A 287 -25.70 -11.97 5.03
N ARG A 288 -25.37 -12.80 6.00
CA ARG A 288 -26.05 -14.07 6.26
C ARG A 288 -26.36 -14.17 7.74
N ASP A 289 -27.63 -14.36 8.04
CA ASP A 289 -28.07 -14.63 9.40
C ASP A 289 -27.66 -16.06 9.80
N ASN A 290 -26.84 -16.15 10.83
CA ASN A 290 -26.34 -17.41 11.36
C ASN A 290 -27.11 -17.90 12.60
N ARG A 291 -28.17 -17.20 13.01
CA ARG A 291 -29.00 -17.65 14.15
C ARG A 291 -29.61 -19.00 13.85
N THR A 292 -29.60 -19.85 14.83
CA THR A 292 -30.23 -21.17 14.80
C THR A 292 -31.59 -21.17 15.48
N ASP A 293 -31.83 -20.24 16.42
CA ASP A 293 -33.08 -20.05 17.14
C ASP A 293 -33.80 -18.81 16.56
N PRO A 294 -35.03 -19.01 16.03
CA PRO A 294 -35.85 -17.94 15.48
C PRO A 294 -36.29 -16.91 16.52
N ASP A 295 -36.37 -17.33 17.75
CA ASP A 295 -36.85 -16.49 18.84
C ASP A 295 -35.69 -15.75 19.54
N SER A 296 -34.45 -15.98 19.10
CA SER A 296 -33.31 -15.15 19.50
C SER A 296 -33.56 -13.69 19.18
N PRO A 297 -33.38 -12.78 20.14
CA PRO A 297 -33.60 -11.37 19.90
C PRO A 297 -32.67 -10.84 18.80
N LEU A 298 -33.26 -10.10 17.88
CA LEU A 298 -32.48 -9.26 16.96
C LEU A 298 -31.89 -8.09 17.74
N ASP A 299 -30.67 -7.69 17.37
CA ASP A 299 -30.12 -6.45 17.89
C ASP A 299 -31.00 -5.27 17.42
N PRO A 300 -31.66 -4.55 18.35
CA PRO A 300 -32.50 -3.42 17.97
C PRO A 300 -31.70 -2.24 17.42
N MET A 301 -30.38 -2.21 17.65
CA MET A 301 -29.48 -1.17 17.17
C MET A 301 -29.13 -1.32 15.69
N GLY A 302 -29.61 -2.36 15.03
CA GLY A 302 -29.36 -2.60 13.62
C GLY A 302 -28.24 -3.60 13.35
N VAL A 303 -28.29 -4.17 12.18
CA VAL A 303 -27.26 -5.09 11.67
C VAL A 303 -26.29 -4.28 10.79
N VAL A 304 -25.09 -4.09 11.28
CA VAL A 304 -24.01 -3.56 10.47
C VAL A 304 -23.47 -4.70 9.62
N ILE A 305 -23.47 -4.51 8.31
CA ILE A 305 -22.81 -5.43 7.40
C ILE A 305 -21.32 -5.10 7.47
N SER A 306 -20.63 -5.82 8.33
CA SER A 306 -19.22 -5.63 8.67
C SER A 306 -18.37 -6.76 8.08
N PRO A 307 -17.09 -6.52 7.81
CA PRO A 307 -16.35 -5.32 8.17
C PRO A 307 -16.68 -4.13 7.27
N MET A 308 -16.50 -2.91 7.80
CA MET A 308 -16.43 -1.72 6.97
C MET A 308 -15.34 -1.94 5.90
N LEU A 309 -15.64 -1.57 4.67
CA LEU A 309 -14.72 -1.75 3.55
C LEU A 309 -13.43 -0.96 3.79
N ASP A 310 -12.29 -1.66 3.74
CA ASP A 310 -10.98 -1.01 3.73
C ASP A 310 -10.72 -0.34 2.37
N ASP A 311 -11.22 -0.96 1.30
CA ASP A 311 -11.21 -0.38 -0.04
C ASP A 311 -12.47 0.44 -0.29
N TYR A 312 -12.30 1.66 -0.78
CA TYR A 312 -13.41 2.56 -1.08
C TYR A 312 -14.15 2.12 -2.33
N GLN A 313 -15.47 2.15 -2.25
CA GLN A 313 -16.33 1.99 -3.41
C GLN A 313 -16.95 3.35 -3.74
N HIS A 314 -16.52 3.97 -4.83
CA HIS A 314 -17.18 5.16 -5.33
C HIS A 314 -18.46 4.74 -6.06
N ALA A 315 -19.60 5.16 -5.54
CA ALA A 315 -20.89 4.76 -6.06
C ALA A 315 -21.93 5.86 -5.90
N ARG A 316 -22.85 5.92 -6.84
CA ARG A 316 -24.09 6.68 -6.76
C ARG A 316 -25.29 5.78 -6.51
N TYR A 317 -25.20 4.53 -6.94
CA TYR A 317 -26.33 3.60 -6.87
C TYR A 317 -25.98 2.42 -5.98
N VAL A 318 -26.97 1.99 -5.20
CA VAL A 318 -26.90 0.81 -4.34
C VAL A 318 -27.99 -0.14 -4.75
N ARG A 319 -27.65 -1.42 -4.92
CA ARG A 319 -28.60 -2.50 -5.11
C ARG A 319 -28.55 -3.44 -3.93
N LEU A 320 -29.71 -3.66 -3.32
CA LEU A 320 -29.89 -4.71 -2.32
C LEU A 320 -30.59 -5.89 -2.99
N ARG A 321 -30.03 -7.07 -2.84
CA ARG A 321 -30.61 -8.31 -3.34
C ARG A 321 -30.89 -9.24 -2.19
N ILE A 322 -32.15 -9.37 -1.81
CA ILE A 322 -32.60 -10.23 -0.73
C ILE A 322 -32.89 -11.62 -1.28
N HIS A 323 -32.10 -12.60 -0.90
CA HIS A 323 -32.24 -14.00 -1.32
C HIS A 323 -33.17 -14.79 -0.40
N ALA A 324 -33.20 -14.44 0.89
CA ALA A 324 -34.05 -15.13 1.85
C ALA A 324 -34.40 -14.23 3.03
N SER A 325 -35.63 -14.34 3.50
CA SER A 325 -36.05 -13.95 4.84
C SER A 325 -35.80 -15.10 5.83
N TYR A 326 -35.86 -14.79 7.12
CA TYR A 326 -35.65 -15.78 8.15
C TYR A 326 -36.69 -16.91 8.10
N THR A 327 -37.97 -16.58 7.89
CA THR A 327 -39.06 -17.56 7.74
C THR A 327 -38.84 -18.46 6.54
N ASN A 328 -38.41 -17.90 5.41
CA ASN A 328 -38.13 -18.69 4.21
C ASN A 328 -36.97 -19.68 4.45
N LYS A 329 -35.90 -19.23 5.08
CA LYS A 329 -34.73 -20.06 5.35
C LYS A 329 -35.03 -21.21 6.33
N THR A 330 -35.79 -20.94 7.40
CA THR A 330 -35.82 -21.82 8.58
C THR A 330 -37.11 -22.61 8.66
N TYR A 331 -38.25 -22.03 8.29
CA TYR A 331 -39.55 -22.65 8.57
C TYR A 331 -40.37 -23.02 7.32
N ASN A 332 -40.30 -22.20 6.29
CA ASN A 332 -41.11 -22.37 5.09
C ASN A 332 -40.33 -21.91 3.85
N PRO A 333 -39.72 -22.83 3.10
CA PRO A 333 -38.95 -22.47 1.91
C PRO A 333 -39.80 -21.83 0.79
N THR A 334 -41.10 -21.94 0.86
CA THR A 334 -42.02 -21.29 -0.09
C THR A 334 -42.51 -19.93 0.39
N PHE A 335 -42.09 -19.50 1.57
CA PHE A 335 -42.47 -18.19 2.10
C PHE A 335 -41.90 -17.07 1.23
N ARG A 336 -42.75 -16.14 0.87
CA ARG A 336 -42.41 -14.93 0.12
C ARG A 336 -42.61 -13.72 1.01
N GLY A 337 -41.66 -12.82 1.01
CA GLY A 337 -41.75 -11.60 1.77
C GLY A 337 -40.41 -11.10 2.30
N TRP A 338 -40.42 -9.85 2.69
CA TRP A 338 -39.27 -9.12 3.22
C TRP A 338 -39.77 -8.06 4.21
N CYS A 339 -38.87 -7.64 5.12
CA CYS A 339 -39.13 -6.55 6.06
C CYS A 339 -37.83 -5.87 6.46
N ILE A 340 -37.76 -4.56 6.26
CA ILE A 340 -36.64 -3.70 6.71
C ILE A 340 -37.25 -2.47 7.37
N ALA A 341 -36.82 -2.14 8.59
CA ALA A 341 -37.21 -0.93 9.27
C ALA A 341 -36.40 0.28 8.76
N GLU A 342 -35.10 0.18 8.79
CA GLU A 342 -34.22 1.25 8.33
C GLU A 342 -33.06 0.70 7.51
N LEU A 343 -32.68 1.42 6.47
CA LEU A 343 -31.45 1.20 5.71
C LEU A 343 -30.58 2.42 5.75
N ASN A 344 -29.31 2.22 6.04
CA ASN A 344 -28.28 3.24 6.09
C ASN A 344 -27.06 2.81 5.28
N VAL A 345 -26.36 3.79 4.74
CA VAL A 345 -25.06 3.64 4.09
C VAL A 345 -24.02 4.41 4.90
N TRP A 346 -22.96 3.73 5.29
CA TRP A 346 -21.79 4.35 5.88
C TRP A 346 -20.82 4.78 4.80
N GLY A 347 -20.30 5.98 4.90
CA GLY A 347 -19.36 6.48 3.90
C GLY A 347 -18.88 7.89 4.15
N ASN A 348 -18.37 8.49 3.10
CA ASN A 348 -17.95 9.89 3.10
C ASN A 348 -18.64 10.60 1.92
N ASN A 349 -19.14 11.82 2.17
CA ASN A 349 -19.79 12.63 1.14
C ASN A 349 -18.83 13.08 0.04
N GLU A 350 -17.53 13.03 0.32
CA GLU A 350 -16.45 13.31 -0.61
C GLU A 350 -15.91 12.01 -1.20
N LEU A 351 -15.40 12.10 -2.44
CA LEU A 351 -14.70 10.98 -3.05
C LEU A 351 -13.29 10.92 -2.47
N LEU A 352 -12.99 9.83 -1.77
CA LEU A 352 -11.67 9.57 -1.19
C LEU A 352 -10.79 8.89 -2.23
N GLU A 353 -9.50 9.28 -2.34
CA GLU A 353 -8.49 8.67 -3.21
C GLU A 353 -7.79 7.48 -2.55
#